data_a8f7bf8852637b6fbdbb564d7e08167a
#
_entry.id   a8f7bf8852637b6fbdbb564d7e08167a
#
_cell.length_a   1.000
_cell.length_b   1.000
_cell.length_c   1.000
_cell.angle_alpha   90.00
_cell.angle_beta   90.00
_cell.angle_gamma   90.00
#
_symmetry.space_group_name_H-M   'P 1'
#
loop_
_entity.id
_entity.type
_entity.pdbx_description
1 polymer ?
#
loop_
_entity_poly.entity_id
_entity_poly.type
_entity_poly.pdbx_seq_one_letter_code
_entity_poly.pdbx_strand_id
1 'polypeptide(L)'
;KYGKRKEFDDNSPIVKKPYREARADIVIGVVGYPNVGKSSIINALSFKKKMKVSVKAGTTHGVHWISASDEIKLIDTPGVIPLAKTEEINLVFIAARSHEKLKDPELVAGKIIGLFKSKGRLSKIEEAYKLKIENPEANEYEIIEEIGRKKGHLKKGGVIDEKRTSLLIVKNWQDGKLKL
;
A
#
# COMPACT_ATOMS: atom_id res chain seq x y z
N LYS A 1 -28.22 8.39 -20.67
CA LYS A 1 -29.06 7.31 -21.26
C LYS A 1 -28.54 6.00 -20.71
N TYR A 2 -29.21 5.43 -19.74
CA TYR A 2 -28.87 4.11 -19.19
C TYR A 2 -29.34 3.06 -20.21
N GLY A 3 -28.43 2.15 -20.61
CA GLY A 3 -28.74 1.07 -21.55
C GLY A 3 -29.78 0.13 -20.97
N LYS A 4 -30.77 -0.21 -21.79
CA LYS A 4 -31.80 -1.22 -21.46
C LYS A 4 -31.13 -2.54 -21.11
N ARG A 5 -31.54 -3.16 -19.99
CA ARG A 5 -31.15 -4.53 -19.61
C ARG A 5 -31.56 -5.47 -20.76
N LYS A 6 -30.64 -6.33 -21.22
CA LYS A 6 -30.97 -7.45 -22.09
C LYS A 6 -31.83 -8.42 -21.26
N GLU A 7 -33.02 -8.70 -21.76
CA GLU A 7 -33.85 -9.80 -21.26
C GLU A 7 -33.12 -11.11 -21.52
N PHE A 8 -32.88 -11.86 -20.47
CA PHE A 8 -32.31 -13.20 -20.55
C PHE A 8 -33.44 -14.18 -20.83
N ASP A 9 -33.23 -15.08 -21.81
CA ASP A 9 -34.13 -16.14 -22.22
C ASP A 9 -34.38 -17.11 -21.03
N ASP A 10 -35.66 -17.38 -20.78
CA ASP A 10 -36.18 -17.91 -19.49
C ASP A 10 -36.14 -19.46 -19.41
N ASN A 11 -35.36 -20.16 -20.26
CA ASN A 11 -35.36 -21.63 -20.36
C ASN A 11 -34.15 -22.37 -19.82
N SER A 12 -33.23 -21.69 -19.10
CA SER A 12 -32.17 -22.40 -18.35
C SER A 12 -32.56 -22.62 -16.89
N PRO A 13 -32.23 -23.76 -16.27
CA PRO A 13 -32.52 -23.98 -14.85
C PRO A 13 -31.65 -23.03 -14.03
N ILE A 14 -32.19 -21.87 -13.71
CA ILE A 14 -31.55 -20.89 -12.85
C ILE A 14 -31.55 -21.47 -11.44
N VAL A 15 -30.40 -21.95 -11.00
CA VAL A 15 -30.14 -22.10 -9.55
C VAL A 15 -30.31 -20.71 -8.95
N LYS A 16 -31.47 -20.42 -8.40
CA LYS A 16 -31.79 -19.20 -7.66
C LYS A 16 -30.86 -19.12 -6.43
N LYS A 17 -29.63 -18.65 -6.62
CA LYS A 17 -28.90 -18.10 -5.49
C LYS A 17 -29.69 -16.89 -5.01
N PRO A 18 -30.05 -16.80 -3.73
CA PRO A 18 -30.80 -15.65 -3.22
C PRO A 18 -29.85 -14.44 -3.26
N TYR A 19 -29.80 -13.76 -4.40
CA TYR A 19 -29.26 -12.42 -4.44
C TYR A 19 -30.21 -11.55 -3.61
N ARG A 20 -29.78 -11.15 -2.42
CA ARG A 20 -30.48 -10.08 -1.70
C ARG A 20 -30.45 -8.86 -2.60
N GLU A 21 -31.61 -8.44 -3.10
CA GLU A 21 -31.72 -7.19 -3.81
C GLU A 21 -31.12 -6.08 -2.95
N ALA A 22 -30.18 -5.34 -3.55
CA ALA A 22 -29.58 -4.22 -2.86
C ALA A 22 -30.68 -3.16 -2.71
N ARG A 23 -31.21 -2.99 -1.49
CA ARG A 23 -32.17 -1.95 -1.15
C ARG A 23 -31.47 -0.58 -1.16
N ALA A 24 -31.12 -0.10 -2.34
CA ALA A 24 -30.53 1.23 -2.53
C ALA A 24 -30.66 1.59 -4.00
N ASP A 25 -31.01 2.84 -4.27
CA ASP A 25 -31.17 3.37 -5.63
C ASP A 25 -29.82 3.52 -6.34
N ILE A 26 -28.78 3.81 -5.56
CA ILE A 26 -27.42 4.00 -6.06
C ILE A 26 -26.44 3.07 -5.31
N VAL A 27 -25.65 2.33 -6.08
CA VAL A 27 -24.59 1.47 -5.57
C VAL A 27 -23.25 1.92 -6.17
N ILE A 28 -22.30 2.30 -5.30
CA ILE A 28 -20.98 2.79 -5.70
C ILE A 28 -19.91 1.78 -5.25
N GLY A 29 -19.19 1.19 -6.20
CA GLY A 29 -18.03 0.34 -5.93
C GLY A 29 -16.75 1.16 -5.84
N VAL A 30 -15.95 0.92 -4.78
CA VAL A 30 -14.63 1.55 -4.61
C VAL A 30 -13.56 0.52 -4.93
N VAL A 31 -12.81 0.74 -6.00
CA VAL A 31 -11.76 -0.16 -6.48
C VAL A 31 -10.39 0.53 -6.48
N GLY A 32 -9.32 -0.25 -6.40
CA GLY A 32 -7.96 0.26 -6.46
C GLY A 32 -6.96 -0.64 -5.72
N TYR A 33 -5.70 -0.25 -5.75
CA TYR A 33 -4.61 -0.98 -5.09
C TYR A 33 -4.83 -1.15 -3.57
N PRO A 34 -4.21 -2.16 -2.93
CA PRO A 34 -4.16 -2.22 -1.47
C PRO A 34 -3.58 -0.93 -0.88
N ASN A 35 -4.03 -0.54 0.30
CA ASN A 35 -3.53 0.61 1.10
C ASN A 35 -3.62 2.01 0.48
N VAL A 36 -4.27 2.20 -0.66
CA VAL A 36 -4.45 3.54 -1.27
C VAL A 36 -5.51 4.40 -0.58
N GLY A 37 -6.16 3.88 0.46
CA GLY A 37 -7.14 4.64 1.24
C GLY A 37 -8.60 4.36 0.90
N LYS A 38 -8.93 3.28 0.16
CA LYS A 38 -10.32 2.93 -0.19
C LYS A 38 -11.25 2.92 1.03
N SER A 39 -10.92 2.13 2.04
CA SER A 39 -11.72 2.03 3.28
C SER A 39 -11.75 3.36 4.06
N SER A 40 -10.72 4.20 3.94
CA SER A 40 -10.71 5.54 4.53
C SER A 40 -11.71 6.47 3.86
N ILE A 41 -11.77 6.45 2.53
CA ILE A 41 -12.76 7.21 1.74
C ILE A 41 -14.18 6.74 2.09
N ILE A 42 -14.38 5.42 2.11
CA ILE A 42 -15.67 4.82 2.47
C ILE A 42 -16.09 5.24 3.88
N ASN A 43 -15.16 5.21 4.85
CA ASN A 43 -15.43 5.67 6.22
C ASN A 43 -15.75 7.16 6.31
N ALA A 44 -15.14 7.99 5.47
CA ALA A 44 -15.44 9.42 5.40
C ALA A 44 -16.84 9.71 4.83
N LEU A 45 -17.30 8.86 3.91
CA LEU A 45 -18.63 8.98 3.28
C LEU A 45 -19.73 8.26 4.07
N SER A 46 -19.38 7.41 5.04
CA SER A 46 -20.33 6.62 5.82
C SER A 46 -20.67 7.30 7.15
N PHE A 47 -21.97 7.56 7.38
CA PHE A 47 -22.42 8.21 8.61
C PHE A 47 -22.66 7.24 9.79
N LYS A 48 -22.93 5.96 9.52
CA LYS A 48 -23.44 5.01 10.55
C LYS A 48 -22.45 3.90 10.98
N LYS A 49 -21.52 3.47 10.14
CA LYS A 49 -20.64 2.33 10.44
C LYS A 49 -19.25 2.53 9.88
N LYS A 50 -18.27 2.61 10.77
CA LYS A 50 -16.86 2.74 10.39
C LYS A 50 -16.19 1.36 10.22
N MET A 51 -15.43 1.21 9.17
CA MET A 51 -14.57 0.03 8.94
C MET A 51 -13.23 0.17 9.65
N LYS A 52 -12.64 -0.97 10.00
CA LYS A 52 -11.23 -0.99 10.46
C LYS A 52 -10.32 -0.63 9.28
N VAL A 53 -9.54 0.41 9.46
CA VAL A 53 -8.49 0.81 8.52
C VAL A 53 -7.15 0.36 9.08
N SER A 54 -6.30 -0.25 8.25
CA SER A 54 -4.96 -0.67 8.64
C SER A 54 -3.96 -0.29 7.55
N VAL A 55 -2.74 0.00 7.95
CA VAL A 55 -1.61 0.26 7.03
C VAL A 55 -1.12 -1.03 6.36
N LYS A 56 -1.50 -2.21 6.90
CA LYS A 56 -1.10 -3.51 6.32
C LYS A 56 -1.89 -3.82 5.05
N ALA A 57 -1.19 -4.22 3.99
CA ALA A 57 -1.81 -4.66 2.75
C ALA A 57 -2.70 -5.90 2.98
N GLY A 58 -3.88 -5.93 2.35
CA GLY A 58 -4.81 -7.06 2.45
C GLY A 58 -5.69 -7.05 3.71
N THR A 59 -5.92 -5.90 4.34
CA THR A 59 -6.76 -5.79 5.54
C THR A 59 -8.24 -6.07 5.26
N THR A 60 -8.73 -5.71 4.06
CA THR A 60 -10.10 -5.96 3.65
C THR A 60 -10.22 -7.38 3.10
N HIS A 61 -10.95 -8.25 3.80
CA HIS A 61 -11.28 -9.59 3.37
C HIS A 61 -12.74 -9.66 2.92
N GLY A 62 -12.96 -9.99 1.65
CA GLY A 62 -14.30 -10.06 1.05
C GLY A 62 -14.88 -8.70 0.66
N VAL A 63 -16.12 -8.73 0.20
CA VAL A 63 -16.87 -7.55 -0.22
C VAL A 63 -17.75 -7.07 0.93
N HIS A 64 -17.58 -5.82 1.32
CA HIS A 64 -18.36 -5.23 2.41
C HIS A 64 -19.31 -4.15 1.87
N TRP A 65 -20.59 -4.26 2.28
CA TRP A 65 -21.63 -3.30 1.96
C TRP A 65 -21.83 -2.31 3.09
N ILE A 66 -21.76 -1.03 2.79
CA ILE A 66 -21.86 0.04 3.77
C ILE A 66 -22.88 1.07 3.27
N SER A 67 -23.82 1.45 4.11
CA SER A 67 -24.77 2.53 3.77
C SER A 67 -24.11 3.88 4.00
N ALA A 68 -24.04 4.70 2.96
CA ALA A 68 -23.69 6.11 3.06
C ALA A 68 -24.93 6.96 3.37
N SER A 69 -26.08 6.62 2.75
CA SER A 69 -27.41 7.17 3.07
C SER A 69 -28.45 6.07 2.91
N ASP A 70 -29.74 6.42 3.01
CA ASP A 70 -30.83 5.47 2.76
C ASP A 70 -30.90 5.07 1.28
N GLU A 71 -30.48 5.96 0.37
CA GLU A 71 -30.48 5.77 -1.08
C GLU A 71 -29.15 5.25 -1.63
N ILE A 72 -28.02 5.46 -0.89
CA ILE A 72 -26.67 5.17 -1.39
C ILE A 72 -26.01 4.08 -0.58
N LYS A 73 -25.54 3.04 -1.26
CA LYS A 73 -24.65 2.00 -0.69
C LYS A 73 -23.29 2.02 -1.33
N LEU A 74 -22.27 1.90 -0.48
CA LEU A 74 -20.88 1.77 -0.87
C LEU A 74 -20.48 0.30 -0.78
N ILE A 75 -19.69 -0.16 -1.75
CA ILE A 75 -19.07 -1.49 -1.74
C ILE A 75 -17.57 -1.29 -1.56
N ASP A 76 -17.05 -1.75 -0.41
CA ASP A 76 -15.60 -1.88 -0.24
C ASP A 76 -15.13 -3.21 -0.81
N THR A 77 -14.19 -3.15 -1.73
CA THR A 77 -13.60 -4.32 -2.36
C THR A 77 -12.17 -4.53 -1.86
N PRO A 78 -11.70 -5.79 -1.77
CA PRO A 78 -10.29 -6.04 -1.54
C PRO A 78 -9.44 -5.30 -2.57
N GLY A 79 -8.27 -4.80 -2.13
CA GLY A 79 -7.33 -4.18 -3.06
C GLY A 79 -6.91 -5.15 -4.15
N VAL A 80 -7.01 -4.74 -5.40
CA VAL A 80 -6.65 -5.54 -6.57
C VAL A 80 -5.28 -5.10 -7.08
N ILE A 81 -4.36 -6.06 -7.23
CA ILE A 81 -3.09 -5.87 -7.91
C ILE A 81 -3.30 -6.40 -9.35
N PRO A 82 -3.09 -5.58 -10.40
CA PRO A 82 -3.20 -6.05 -11.77
C PRO A 82 -2.28 -7.23 -12.05
N LEU A 83 -2.75 -8.19 -12.85
CA LEU A 83 -1.98 -9.37 -13.26
C LEU A 83 -0.82 -9.02 -14.23
N ALA A 84 -0.82 -7.81 -14.79
CA ALA A 84 0.32 -7.33 -15.57
C ALA A 84 1.59 -7.37 -14.69
N LYS A 85 2.74 -7.69 -15.31
CA LYS A 85 4.05 -7.75 -14.66
C LYS A 85 4.45 -6.38 -14.10
N THR A 86 3.81 -5.98 -13.01
CA THR A 86 4.23 -4.81 -12.25
C THR A 86 5.43 -5.26 -11.41
N GLU A 87 6.56 -4.62 -11.59
CA GLU A 87 7.75 -4.92 -10.80
C GLU A 87 7.44 -4.83 -9.30
N GLU A 88 7.87 -5.81 -8.54
CA GLU A 88 7.66 -5.90 -7.08
C GLU A 88 8.03 -4.58 -6.38
N ILE A 89 9.07 -3.94 -6.88
CA ILE A 89 9.57 -2.66 -6.39
C ILE A 89 8.51 -1.57 -6.49
N ASN A 90 7.83 -1.44 -7.63
CA ASN A 90 6.78 -0.43 -7.81
C ASN A 90 5.61 -0.64 -6.85
N LEU A 91 5.24 -1.91 -6.57
CA LEU A 91 4.21 -2.24 -5.60
C LEU A 91 4.60 -1.83 -4.17
N VAL A 92 5.89 -1.91 -3.84
CA VAL A 92 6.41 -1.49 -2.53
C VAL A 92 6.41 0.04 -2.42
N PHE A 93 6.81 0.75 -3.48
CA PHE A 93 6.79 2.22 -3.51
C PHE A 93 5.41 2.81 -3.23
N ILE A 94 4.35 2.20 -3.77
CA ILE A 94 2.96 2.63 -3.54
C ILE A 94 2.32 1.94 -2.32
N ALA A 95 3.13 1.29 -1.46
CA ALA A 95 2.66 0.54 -0.29
C ALA A 95 1.60 -0.55 -0.59
N ALA A 96 1.47 -0.97 -1.86
CA ALA A 96 0.56 -2.05 -2.25
C ALA A 96 1.05 -3.44 -1.81
N ARG A 97 2.34 -3.56 -1.47
CA ARG A 97 2.96 -4.77 -0.91
C ARG A 97 3.69 -4.45 0.39
N SER A 98 3.48 -5.29 1.40
CA SER A 98 4.15 -5.11 2.71
C SER A 98 5.64 -5.36 2.62
N HIS A 99 6.43 -4.51 3.30
CA HIS A 99 7.89 -4.66 3.42
C HIS A 99 8.30 -5.99 4.06
N GLU A 100 7.46 -6.60 4.91
CA GLU A 100 7.73 -7.88 5.57
C GLU A 100 7.85 -9.07 4.60
N LYS A 101 7.28 -8.95 3.39
CA LYS A 101 7.23 -9.99 2.36
C LYS A 101 8.24 -9.78 1.23
N LEU A 102 9.18 -8.86 1.40
CA LEU A 102 10.19 -8.58 0.39
C LEU A 102 11.25 -9.68 0.35
N LYS A 103 11.60 -10.10 -0.86
CA LYS A 103 12.72 -11.01 -1.10
C LYS A 103 14.04 -10.27 -0.96
N ASP A 104 14.15 -9.11 -1.61
CA ASP A 104 15.37 -8.31 -1.72
C ASP A 104 15.10 -6.88 -1.20
N PRO A 105 15.01 -6.68 0.13
CA PRO A 105 14.75 -5.36 0.71
C PRO A 105 15.89 -4.38 0.46
N GLU A 106 17.13 -4.86 0.27
CA GLU A 106 18.32 -4.07 -0.03
C GLU A 106 18.15 -3.32 -1.36
N LEU A 107 17.67 -4.01 -2.39
CA LEU A 107 17.44 -3.41 -3.70
C LEU A 107 16.36 -2.32 -3.63
N VAL A 108 15.31 -2.54 -2.85
CA VAL A 108 14.24 -1.56 -2.68
C VAL A 108 14.72 -0.35 -1.90
N ALA A 109 15.44 -0.55 -0.80
CA ALA A 109 16.02 0.53 -0.01
C ALA A 109 17.01 1.37 -0.84
N GLY A 110 17.86 0.71 -1.63
CA GLY A 110 18.77 1.38 -2.55
C GLY A 110 18.01 2.28 -3.54
N LYS A 111 16.93 1.79 -4.16
CA LYS A 111 16.11 2.62 -5.06
C LYS A 111 15.43 3.80 -4.35
N ILE A 112 15.00 3.63 -3.09
CA ILE A 112 14.46 4.75 -2.28
C ILE A 112 15.55 5.80 -2.08
N ILE A 113 16.75 5.40 -1.63
CA ILE A 113 17.87 6.32 -1.42
C ILE A 113 18.27 7.01 -2.73
N GLY A 114 18.40 6.24 -3.83
CA GLY A 114 18.70 6.78 -5.14
C GLY A 114 17.67 7.82 -5.62
N LEU A 115 16.40 7.64 -5.27
CA LEU A 115 15.37 8.62 -5.56
C LEU A 115 15.59 9.93 -4.78
N PHE A 116 15.98 9.88 -3.50
CA PHE A 116 16.34 11.08 -2.73
C PHE A 116 17.60 11.75 -3.27
N LYS A 117 18.61 10.95 -3.65
CA LYS A 117 19.87 11.44 -4.25
C LYS A 117 19.58 12.16 -5.56
N SER A 118 18.83 11.55 -6.48
CA SER A 118 18.48 12.13 -7.78
C SER A 118 17.67 13.43 -7.70
N LYS A 119 16.96 13.63 -6.59
CA LYS A 119 16.18 14.86 -6.30
C LYS A 119 16.97 15.89 -5.48
N GLY A 120 18.23 15.63 -5.15
CA GLY A 120 19.02 16.51 -4.28
C GLY A 120 18.47 16.62 -2.85
N ARG A 121 17.80 15.58 -2.35
CA ARG A 121 17.11 15.61 -1.04
C ARG A 121 17.69 14.63 -0.02
N LEU A 122 18.99 14.35 -0.08
CA LEU A 122 19.68 13.52 0.91
C LEU A 122 19.54 14.07 2.34
N SER A 123 19.43 15.39 2.49
CA SER A 123 19.18 16.04 3.79
C SER A 123 17.92 15.51 4.51
N LYS A 124 16.92 15.02 3.78
CA LYS A 124 15.74 14.37 4.37
C LYS A 124 16.06 13.01 4.99
N ILE A 125 17.01 12.28 4.40
CA ILE A 125 17.53 11.03 4.97
C ILE A 125 18.33 11.33 6.23
N GLU A 126 19.19 12.35 6.19
CA GLU A 126 19.98 12.80 7.34
C GLU A 126 19.08 13.18 8.52
N GLU A 127 18.02 13.96 8.26
CA GLU A 127 17.03 14.37 9.25
C GLU A 127 16.29 13.15 9.83
N ALA A 128 15.78 12.24 9.00
CA ALA A 128 14.99 11.09 9.40
C ALA A 128 15.79 10.11 10.28
N TYR A 129 17.07 9.94 9.98
CA TYR A 129 17.93 8.98 10.70
C TYR A 129 18.87 9.64 11.70
N LYS A 130 18.88 10.99 11.80
CA LYS A 130 19.74 11.79 12.69
C LYS A 130 21.22 11.48 12.48
N LEU A 131 21.64 11.44 11.24
CA LEU A 131 23.03 11.26 10.82
C LEU A 131 23.42 12.38 9.84
N LYS A 132 24.71 12.49 9.55
CA LYS A 132 25.23 13.33 8.47
C LYS A 132 25.95 12.40 7.51
N ILE A 133 25.59 12.48 6.23
CA ILE A 133 26.24 11.72 5.16
C ILE A 133 27.55 12.44 4.86
N GLU A 134 28.67 11.78 5.19
CA GLU A 134 30.01 12.40 5.05
C GLU A 134 30.40 12.58 3.60
N ASN A 135 30.06 11.63 2.75
CA ASN A 135 30.31 11.65 1.31
C ASN A 135 29.00 11.77 0.52
N PRO A 136 28.68 12.94 -0.07
CA PRO A 136 27.48 13.10 -0.90
C PRO A 136 27.46 12.21 -2.16
N GLU A 137 28.64 11.78 -2.61
CA GLU A 137 28.79 10.87 -3.76
C GLU A 137 28.74 9.39 -3.36
N ALA A 138 28.58 9.09 -2.05
CA ALA A 138 28.41 7.72 -1.59
C ALA A 138 27.32 7.00 -2.39
N ASN A 139 27.55 5.74 -2.68
CA ASN A 139 26.53 4.91 -3.31
C ASN A 139 25.43 4.56 -2.33
N GLU A 140 24.31 4.04 -2.81
CA GLU A 140 23.15 3.76 -2.00
C GLU A 140 23.41 2.74 -0.89
N TYR A 141 24.31 1.79 -1.12
CA TYR A 141 24.67 0.76 -0.14
C TYR A 141 25.53 1.33 0.98
N GLU A 142 26.46 2.22 0.68
CA GLU A 142 27.25 2.94 1.69
C GLU A 142 26.34 3.75 2.63
N ILE A 143 25.32 4.41 2.06
CA ILE A 143 24.34 5.15 2.86
C ILE A 143 23.50 4.19 3.72
N ILE A 144 23.12 3.00 3.21
CA ILE A 144 22.44 1.96 4.03
C ILE A 144 23.34 1.54 5.20
N GLU A 145 24.63 1.33 4.98
CA GLU A 145 25.57 0.99 6.05
C GLU A 145 25.69 2.10 7.09
N GLU A 146 25.81 3.36 6.69
CA GLU A 146 25.85 4.49 7.63
C GLU A 146 24.60 4.55 8.49
N ILE A 147 23.41 4.36 7.89
CA ILE A 147 22.15 4.25 8.63
C ILE A 147 22.20 3.06 9.59
N GLY A 148 22.71 1.91 9.13
CA GLY A 148 22.84 0.70 9.93
C GLY A 148 23.73 0.90 11.14
N ARG A 149 24.90 1.52 10.98
CA ARG A 149 25.81 1.90 12.07
C ARG A 149 25.12 2.83 13.05
N LYS A 150 24.46 3.87 12.55
CA LYS A 150 23.73 4.84 13.39
C LYS A 150 22.62 4.20 14.22
N LYS A 151 21.94 3.19 13.66
CA LYS A 151 20.82 2.48 14.31
C LYS A 151 21.29 1.27 15.15
N GLY A 152 22.57 0.95 15.16
CA GLY A 152 23.10 -0.21 15.87
C GLY A 152 22.61 -1.54 15.28
N HIS A 153 22.35 -1.59 13.97
CA HIS A 153 21.95 -2.81 13.27
C HIS A 153 23.19 -3.63 12.91
N LEU A 154 23.71 -4.36 13.92
CA LEU A 154 24.92 -5.16 13.78
C LEU A 154 24.60 -6.65 13.93
N LYS A 155 25.28 -7.48 13.14
CA LYS A 155 25.39 -8.94 13.30
C LYS A 155 26.54 -9.29 14.24
N LYS A 156 26.68 -10.59 14.58
CA LYS A 156 27.86 -11.09 15.29
C LYS A 156 29.13 -10.69 14.54
N GLY A 157 30.14 -10.18 15.27
CA GLY A 157 31.39 -9.69 14.67
C GLY A 157 31.35 -8.23 14.23
N GLY A 158 30.31 -7.45 14.55
CA GLY A 158 30.26 -6.01 14.27
C GLY A 158 29.93 -5.66 12.81
N VAL A 159 29.57 -6.65 11.99
CA VAL A 159 29.18 -6.44 10.59
C VAL A 159 27.77 -5.84 10.52
N ILE A 160 27.55 -4.92 9.61
CA ILE A 160 26.23 -4.28 9.43
C ILE A 160 25.19 -5.31 8.99
N ASP A 161 24.02 -5.27 9.61
CA ASP A 161 22.83 -6.00 9.17
C ASP A 161 22.07 -5.17 8.13
N GLU A 162 22.55 -5.25 6.88
CA GLU A 162 21.99 -4.53 5.75
C GLU A 162 20.51 -4.85 5.55
N LYS A 163 20.13 -6.13 5.66
CA LYS A 163 18.75 -6.57 5.50
C LYS A 163 17.81 -5.90 6.51
N ARG A 164 18.21 -5.88 7.78
CA ARG A 164 17.43 -5.24 8.84
C ARG A 164 17.34 -3.74 8.63
N THR A 165 18.45 -3.11 8.20
CA THR A 165 18.49 -1.67 7.89
C THR A 165 17.61 -1.33 6.70
N SER A 166 17.69 -2.11 5.64
CA SER A 166 16.88 -1.92 4.45
C SER A 166 15.39 -2.06 4.73
N LEU A 167 14.99 -3.06 5.51
CA LEU A 167 13.61 -3.21 5.96
C LEU A 167 13.11 -1.99 6.75
N LEU A 168 13.96 -1.40 7.60
CA LEU A 168 13.63 -0.16 8.32
C LEU A 168 13.42 1.01 7.35
N ILE A 169 14.27 1.16 6.32
CA ILE A 169 14.16 2.23 5.32
C ILE A 169 12.85 2.09 4.55
N VAL A 170 12.56 0.89 4.05
CA VAL A 170 11.32 0.63 3.31
C VAL A 170 10.09 0.86 4.19
N LYS A 171 10.12 0.41 5.44
CA LYS A 171 9.05 0.65 6.40
C LYS A 171 8.82 2.14 6.63
N ASN A 172 9.87 2.92 6.85
CA ASN A 172 9.76 4.36 7.08
C ASN A 172 9.20 5.09 5.86
N TRP A 173 9.54 4.65 4.66
CA TRP A 173 8.93 5.12 3.42
C TRP A 173 7.43 4.82 3.38
N GLN A 174 7.02 3.58 3.63
CA GLN A 174 5.61 3.16 3.61
C GLN A 174 4.79 3.82 4.72
N ASP A 175 5.37 4.06 5.89
CA ASP A 175 4.74 4.75 7.00
C ASP A 175 4.67 6.28 6.80
N GLY A 176 5.25 6.81 5.71
CA GLY A 176 5.33 8.24 5.43
C GLY A 176 6.21 9.02 6.41
N LYS A 177 7.12 8.35 7.11
CA LYS A 177 8.15 8.99 7.97
C LYS A 177 9.32 9.50 7.15
N LEU A 178 9.58 8.88 6.00
CA LEU A 178 10.54 9.29 5.00
C LEU A 178 9.76 9.81 3.80
N LYS A 179 9.84 11.14 3.54
CA LYS A 179 9.08 11.84 2.48
C LYS A 179 10.03 12.63 1.61
N LEU A 180 9.79 12.58 0.31
CA LEU A 180 10.47 13.41 -0.70
C LEU A 180 10.13 14.88 -0.55
#